data_878a4a83652e7b661147a90ccc94157a
#
_entry.id   878a4a83652e7b661147a90ccc94157a
#
_cell.length_a   1.000
_cell.length_b   1.000
_cell.length_c   1.000
_cell.angle_alpha   90.00
_cell.angle_beta   90.00
_cell.angle_gamma   90.00
#
_symmetry.space_group_name_H-M   'P 1'
#
loop_
_entity.id
_entity.type
_entity.pdbx_description
1 polymer ?
#
loop_
_entity_poly.entity_id
_entity_poly.type
_entity_poly.pdbx_seq_one_letter_code
_entity_poly.pdbx_strand_id
1 'polypeptide(L)'
;AYERPAEQLDWMLSHGVSVSMYMFHGGTNFEYTNGANTGGGYQPQPTSYDYDAPLGEWGNCYPKYHAFREVIQKYLPAGTVLPEVPEDNPTTTFATVELKESASLRTAFHQTTQSENVLSMEDLGVDFGYIHYQTTLQKAGKQKLVIQDLRDYAVILIDGKQVASLDRRYNQNSMTLNVSKTPATLEILVENTGRVNYGPDILFNRKGITSQVLWGNEKLTGWSITPLPLYKEKVSEMEFGETIKGVPAFHKGTFTVEKKGDCFVDMSQWGKGAVWVNGKSLGRFWNILSLIHISEPHETKA
;
A
#
# COMPACT_ATOMS: atom_id res chain seq x y z
N ALA A 1 -3.91 15.35 19.91
CA ALA A 1 -4.32 16.01 21.16
C ALA A 1 -5.09 15.00 22.02
N TYR A 2 -4.54 14.60 23.15
CA TYR A 2 -5.05 13.56 24.02
C TYR A 2 -5.97 14.08 25.14
N GLU A 3 -6.01 15.38 25.36
CA GLU A 3 -6.72 16.02 26.48
C GLU A 3 -8.22 15.76 26.41
N ARG A 4 -8.85 16.06 25.27
CA ARG A 4 -10.29 15.85 25.08
C ARG A 4 -10.72 14.38 25.21
N PRO A 5 -10.03 13.37 24.63
CA PRO A 5 -10.32 11.96 24.89
C PRO A 5 -10.19 11.58 26.37
N ALA A 6 -9.20 12.10 27.10
CA ALA A 6 -9.04 11.84 28.52
C ALA A 6 -10.18 12.45 29.35
N GLU A 7 -10.62 13.68 29.05
CA GLU A 7 -11.80 14.31 29.68
C GLU A 7 -13.07 13.50 29.42
N GLN A 8 -13.27 12.99 28.20
CA GLN A 8 -14.41 12.14 27.87
C GLN A 8 -14.39 10.83 28.63
N LEU A 9 -13.22 10.20 28.77
CA LEU A 9 -13.06 8.99 29.56
C LEU A 9 -13.39 9.24 31.05
N ASP A 10 -12.88 10.34 31.60
CA ASP A 10 -13.13 10.76 32.99
C ASP A 10 -14.63 10.98 33.24
N TRP A 11 -15.30 11.67 32.33
CA TRP A 11 -16.75 11.87 32.38
C TRP A 11 -17.52 10.55 32.36
N MET A 12 -17.21 9.62 31.44
CA MET A 12 -17.86 8.33 31.35
C MET A 12 -17.70 7.52 32.65
N LEU A 13 -16.49 7.42 33.16
CA LEU A 13 -16.19 6.66 34.36
C LEU A 13 -16.83 7.27 35.62
N SER A 14 -16.90 8.61 35.72
CA SER A 14 -17.55 9.32 36.83
C SER A 14 -19.07 9.08 36.86
N HIS A 15 -19.68 8.70 35.74
CA HIS A 15 -21.10 8.37 35.64
C HIS A 15 -21.38 6.86 35.65
N GLY A 16 -20.36 6.04 36.00
CA GLY A 16 -20.52 4.60 36.11
C GLY A 16 -20.67 3.88 34.76
N VAL A 17 -20.25 4.51 33.66
CA VAL A 17 -20.33 3.91 32.32
C VAL A 17 -19.18 2.92 32.15
N SER A 18 -19.49 1.71 31.68
CA SER A 18 -18.49 0.75 31.25
C SER A 18 -17.90 1.15 29.91
N VAL A 19 -16.58 1.05 29.77
CA VAL A 19 -15.86 1.52 28.58
C VAL A 19 -15.10 0.35 27.93
N SER A 20 -15.20 0.27 26.61
CA SER A 20 -14.35 -0.58 25.77
C SER A 20 -13.65 0.31 24.74
N MET A 21 -12.32 0.20 24.68
CA MET A 21 -11.52 1.06 23.78
C MET A 21 -11.23 0.33 22.46
N TYR A 22 -11.66 0.96 21.39
CA TYR A 22 -11.32 0.58 20.02
C TYR A 22 -10.85 1.85 19.27
N MET A 23 -9.56 2.00 18.97
CA MET A 23 -8.41 1.07 19.09
C MET A 23 -7.56 1.46 20.30
N PHE A 24 -7.13 0.50 21.10
CA PHE A 24 -6.11 0.72 22.13
C PHE A 24 -4.69 0.67 21.52
N HIS A 25 -4.51 -0.17 20.49
CA HIS A 25 -3.33 -0.29 19.64
C HIS A 25 -3.80 -0.51 18.21
N GLY A 26 -3.41 0.34 17.29
CA GLY A 26 -3.80 0.23 15.89
C GLY A 26 -3.02 -0.83 15.13
N GLY A 27 -1.71 -0.80 15.23
CA GLY A 27 -0.80 -1.74 14.57
C GLY A 27 -0.44 -1.39 13.14
N THR A 28 0.07 -2.38 12.41
CA THR A 28 0.63 -2.23 11.08
C THR A 28 -0.03 -3.21 10.10
N ASN A 29 -0.45 -2.74 8.95
CA ASN A 29 -0.92 -3.57 7.84
C ASN A 29 0.27 -4.06 7.02
N PHE A 30 0.91 -5.14 7.45
CA PHE A 30 2.04 -5.72 6.72
C PHE A 30 1.62 -6.26 5.34
N GLU A 31 2.59 -6.38 4.44
CA GLU A 31 2.41 -6.91 3.09
C GLU A 31 1.35 -6.11 2.30
N TYR A 32 0.31 -6.77 1.81
CA TYR A 32 -0.80 -6.20 1.06
C TYR A 32 -2.14 -6.34 1.81
N THR A 33 -2.09 -6.43 3.15
CA THR A 33 -3.27 -6.73 3.98
C THR A 33 -4.11 -5.51 4.32
N ASN A 34 -3.67 -4.30 3.94
CA ASN A 34 -4.46 -3.08 4.14
C ASN A 34 -5.79 -3.13 3.38
N GLY A 35 -6.79 -2.54 3.98
CA GLY A 35 -8.11 -2.38 3.37
C GLY A 35 -8.29 -1.06 2.62
N ALA A 36 -9.54 -0.76 2.29
CA ALA A 36 -9.96 0.51 1.70
C ALA A 36 -11.40 0.85 2.11
N ASN A 37 -11.72 2.14 2.15
CA ASN A 37 -13.07 2.65 2.32
C ASN A 37 -13.64 3.17 1.00
N THR A 38 -14.99 3.27 0.88
CA THR A 38 -15.69 3.79 -0.31
C THR A 38 -16.76 4.83 0.00
N GLY A 39 -17.00 5.17 1.25
CA GLY A 39 -18.07 6.09 1.68
C GLY A 39 -17.94 7.56 1.24
N GLY A 40 -17.00 7.91 0.40
CA GLY A 40 -16.77 9.26 -0.16
C GLY A 40 -15.85 9.19 -1.38
N GLY A 41 -15.89 8.06 -2.08
CA GLY A 41 -14.94 7.66 -3.10
C GLY A 41 -13.98 6.60 -2.57
N TYR A 42 -13.16 6.04 -3.45
CA TYR A 42 -12.22 4.99 -3.07
C TYR A 42 -11.03 5.57 -2.29
N GLN A 43 -10.80 5.05 -1.09
CA GLN A 43 -9.78 5.51 -0.15
C GLN A 43 -8.99 4.30 0.37
N PRO A 44 -7.84 3.94 -0.23
CA PRO A 44 -7.00 2.86 0.27
C PRO A 44 -6.31 3.28 1.58
N GLN A 45 -6.19 2.32 2.49
CA GLN A 45 -5.45 2.52 3.72
C GLN A 45 -3.94 2.35 3.46
N PRO A 46 -3.07 3.09 4.17
CA PRO A 46 -1.63 2.88 4.15
C PRO A 46 -1.22 1.64 4.96
N THR A 47 0.07 1.36 5.00
CA THR A 47 0.66 0.31 5.84
C THR A 47 0.48 0.61 7.33
N SER A 48 0.74 1.83 7.75
CA SER A 48 0.49 2.24 9.13
C SER A 48 -1.00 2.27 9.46
N TYR A 49 -1.36 1.70 10.59
CA TYR A 49 -2.70 1.77 11.17
C TYR A 49 -2.62 2.26 12.62
N ASP A 50 -1.82 3.27 12.87
CA ASP A 50 -1.60 3.85 14.19
C ASP A 50 -2.91 4.35 14.83
N TYR A 51 -3.76 4.99 14.06
CA TYR A 51 -5.11 5.42 14.46
C TYR A 51 -5.15 6.40 15.63
N ASP A 52 -4.04 7.09 15.93
CA ASP A 52 -3.90 7.91 17.14
C ASP A 52 -4.32 7.13 18.41
N ALA A 53 -3.95 5.85 18.48
CA ALA A 53 -4.26 4.97 19.60
C ALA A 53 -3.43 5.34 20.85
N PRO A 54 -3.77 4.84 22.06
CA PRO A 54 -2.93 4.99 23.23
C PRO A 54 -1.53 4.39 23.11
N LEU A 55 -1.39 3.28 22.35
CA LEU A 55 -0.10 2.66 22.03
C LEU A 55 0.26 2.92 20.56
N GLY A 56 1.50 3.29 20.30
CA GLY A 56 2.06 3.41 18.96
C GLY A 56 2.29 2.06 18.28
N GLU A 57 2.58 2.07 16.97
CA GLU A 57 2.71 0.85 16.17
C GLU A 57 3.73 -0.16 16.72
N TRP A 58 4.81 0.30 17.33
CA TRP A 58 5.82 -0.59 17.93
C TRP A 58 5.62 -0.86 19.42
N GLY A 59 4.45 -0.49 19.99
CA GLY A 59 4.05 -0.77 21.37
C GLY A 59 4.50 0.28 22.39
N ASN A 60 5.12 1.38 21.97
CA ASN A 60 5.47 2.50 22.84
C ASN A 60 4.22 3.20 23.40
N CYS A 61 4.34 3.73 24.58
CA CYS A 61 3.25 4.45 25.25
C CYS A 61 3.19 5.90 24.79
N TYR A 62 2.12 6.29 24.12
CA TYR A 62 1.87 7.69 23.77
C TYR A 62 1.34 8.50 24.96
N PRO A 63 1.38 9.85 24.91
CA PRO A 63 0.81 10.70 25.97
C PRO A 63 -0.65 10.35 26.31
N LYS A 64 -1.42 9.88 25.35
CA LYS A 64 -2.80 9.40 25.53
C LYS A 64 -2.89 8.21 26.47
N TYR A 65 -1.93 7.27 26.40
CA TYR A 65 -1.86 6.12 27.31
C TYR A 65 -1.69 6.58 28.75
N HIS A 66 -0.77 7.50 29.00
CA HIS A 66 -0.51 8.01 30.35
C HIS A 66 -1.72 8.78 30.89
N ALA A 67 -2.33 9.65 30.09
CA ALA A 67 -3.53 10.39 30.48
C ALA A 67 -4.72 9.45 30.80
N PHE A 68 -4.94 8.42 30.00
CA PHE A 68 -5.99 7.42 30.27
C PHE A 68 -5.70 6.63 31.53
N ARG A 69 -4.43 6.24 31.75
CA ARG A 69 -4.01 5.57 32.96
C ARG A 69 -4.28 6.39 34.23
N GLU A 70 -3.97 7.68 34.21
CA GLU A 70 -4.26 8.62 35.31
C GLU A 70 -5.76 8.74 35.58
N VAL A 71 -6.58 8.83 34.54
CA VAL A 71 -8.04 8.87 34.66
C VAL A 71 -8.56 7.58 35.27
N ILE A 72 -8.17 6.43 34.75
CA ILE A 72 -8.64 5.11 35.23
C ILE A 72 -8.28 4.91 36.69
N GLN A 73 -7.08 5.32 37.13
CA GLN A 73 -6.63 5.18 38.53
C GLN A 73 -7.60 5.83 39.54
N LYS A 74 -8.28 6.93 39.16
CA LYS A 74 -9.23 7.64 40.04
C LYS A 74 -10.46 6.79 40.39
N TYR A 75 -10.85 5.87 39.53
CA TYR A 75 -12.09 5.07 39.64
C TYR A 75 -11.86 3.63 40.07
N LEU A 76 -10.61 3.24 40.31
CA LEU A 76 -10.29 1.93 40.82
C LEU A 76 -10.58 1.81 42.32
N PRO A 77 -10.85 0.59 42.85
CA PRO A 77 -11.01 0.37 44.29
C PRO A 77 -9.82 0.91 45.08
N ALA A 78 -10.08 1.43 46.26
CA ALA A 78 -9.03 1.95 47.14
C ALA A 78 -7.95 0.89 47.38
N GLY A 79 -6.69 1.29 47.24
CA GLY A 79 -5.53 0.41 47.38
C GLY A 79 -5.14 -0.39 46.14
N THR A 80 -5.88 -0.26 45.02
CA THR A 80 -5.48 -0.84 43.73
C THR A 80 -4.26 -0.10 43.18
N VAL A 81 -3.18 -0.86 42.93
CA VAL A 81 -1.97 -0.35 42.29
C VAL A 81 -1.95 -0.88 40.86
N LEU A 82 -1.91 0.04 39.91
CA LEU A 82 -1.72 -0.34 38.48
C LEU A 82 -0.29 -0.85 38.27
N PRO A 83 -0.09 -1.85 37.39
CA PRO A 83 1.25 -2.32 37.03
C PRO A 83 2.14 -1.16 36.57
N GLU A 84 3.44 -1.29 36.73
CA GLU A 84 4.38 -0.33 36.16
C GLU A 84 4.25 -0.29 34.63
N VAL A 85 4.46 0.89 34.05
CA VAL A 85 4.49 1.05 32.59
C VAL A 85 5.79 0.42 32.08
N PRO A 86 5.75 -0.53 31.14
CA PRO A 86 6.96 -1.09 30.59
C PRO A 86 7.84 0.00 29.94
N GLU A 87 9.14 -0.20 30.00
CA GLU A 87 10.07 0.63 29.21
C GLU A 87 9.86 0.38 27.73
N ASP A 88 10.01 1.45 26.93
CA ASP A 88 9.98 1.34 25.47
C ASP A 88 11.16 0.47 24.98
N ASN A 89 10.93 -0.28 23.90
CA ASN A 89 12.01 -0.99 23.25
C ASN A 89 13.11 -0.02 22.82
N PRO A 90 14.39 -0.41 22.91
CA PRO A 90 15.47 0.41 22.41
C PRO A 90 15.32 0.62 20.90
N THR A 91 15.50 1.86 20.46
CA THR A 91 15.52 2.19 19.03
C THR A 91 16.94 2.24 18.51
N THR A 92 17.12 1.95 17.23
CA THR A 92 18.40 2.07 16.54
C THR A 92 18.23 2.80 15.21
N THR A 93 19.29 3.42 14.75
CA THR A 93 19.33 4.11 13.46
C THR A 93 20.49 3.59 12.63
N PHE A 94 20.37 3.66 11.32
CA PHE A 94 21.44 3.38 10.38
C PHE A 94 21.48 4.44 9.27
N ALA A 95 22.58 4.52 8.55
CA ALA A 95 22.76 5.50 7.49
C ALA A 95 21.80 5.26 6.32
N THR A 96 21.63 6.30 5.49
CA THR A 96 20.87 6.17 4.23
C THR A 96 21.40 5.01 3.39
N VAL A 97 20.47 4.14 2.98
CA VAL A 97 20.78 2.97 2.16
C VAL A 97 20.75 3.36 0.69
N GLU A 98 21.87 3.21 -0.01
CA GLU A 98 21.91 3.39 -1.44
C GLU A 98 21.43 2.12 -2.17
N LEU A 99 20.40 2.25 -2.99
CA LEU A 99 19.88 1.15 -3.81
C LEU A 99 20.64 1.15 -5.16
N LYS A 100 21.72 0.37 -5.25
CA LYS A 100 22.66 0.38 -6.39
C LYS A 100 22.35 -0.63 -7.47
N GLU A 101 21.55 -1.63 -7.16
CA GLU A 101 21.21 -2.72 -8.06
C GLU A 101 19.72 -2.70 -8.35
N SER A 102 19.34 -3.13 -9.55
CA SER A 102 17.94 -3.22 -9.96
C SER A 102 17.65 -4.53 -10.67
N ALA A 103 16.38 -4.95 -10.61
CA ALA A 103 15.84 -6.02 -11.44
C ALA A 103 14.60 -5.53 -12.16
N SER A 104 14.44 -5.94 -13.42
CA SER A 104 13.25 -5.64 -14.19
C SER A 104 12.02 -6.27 -13.54
N LEU A 105 10.86 -5.62 -13.63
CA LEU A 105 9.60 -6.21 -13.18
C LEU A 105 9.33 -7.59 -13.84
N ARG A 106 9.84 -7.79 -15.06
CA ARG A 106 9.68 -9.06 -15.80
C ARG A 106 10.37 -10.24 -15.13
N THR A 107 11.35 -10.04 -14.25
CA THR A 107 11.97 -11.12 -13.47
C THR A 107 10.99 -11.78 -12.49
N ALA A 108 9.91 -11.07 -12.13
CA ALA A 108 8.83 -11.60 -11.29
C ALA A 108 7.73 -12.32 -12.08
N PHE A 109 7.84 -12.42 -13.41
CA PHE A 109 6.84 -13.07 -14.25
C PHE A 109 7.01 -14.60 -14.19
N HIS A 110 6.04 -15.29 -13.59
CA HIS A 110 6.08 -16.75 -13.47
C HIS A 110 5.02 -17.45 -14.29
N GLN A 111 3.83 -16.88 -14.38
CA GLN A 111 2.71 -17.49 -15.09
C GLN A 111 1.98 -16.41 -15.88
N THR A 112 2.04 -16.51 -17.19
CA THR A 112 1.33 -15.60 -18.11
C THR A 112 0.18 -16.33 -18.77
N THR A 113 -1.00 -15.76 -18.69
CA THR A 113 -2.23 -16.24 -19.34
C THR A 113 -2.48 -15.46 -20.61
N GLN A 114 -2.73 -16.15 -21.71
CA GLN A 114 -3.20 -15.53 -22.95
C GLN A 114 -4.72 -15.50 -22.95
N SER A 115 -5.30 -14.35 -23.26
CA SER A 115 -6.75 -14.18 -23.28
C SER A 115 -7.17 -13.15 -24.33
N GLU A 116 -8.28 -13.39 -24.97
CA GLU A 116 -8.88 -12.41 -25.90
C GLU A 116 -9.29 -11.13 -25.16
N ASN A 117 -9.80 -11.25 -23.94
CA ASN A 117 -10.23 -10.14 -23.10
C ASN A 117 -9.34 -9.98 -21.88
N VAL A 118 -9.38 -8.81 -21.25
CA VAL A 118 -8.78 -8.62 -19.93
C VAL A 118 -9.46 -9.52 -18.90
N LEU A 119 -8.67 -10.00 -17.93
CA LEU A 119 -9.13 -10.80 -16.80
C LEU A 119 -8.80 -10.05 -15.52
N SER A 120 -9.64 -10.19 -14.51
CA SER A 120 -9.37 -9.62 -13.18
C SER A 120 -8.39 -10.50 -12.39
N MET A 121 -7.95 -10.01 -11.24
CA MET A 121 -7.14 -10.82 -10.32
C MET A 121 -7.89 -12.07 -9.87
N GLU A 122 -9.19 -11.95 -9.58
CA GLU A 122 -10.03 -13.07 -9.14
C GLU A 122 -10.19 -14.14 -10.21
N ASP A 123 -10.27 -13.77 -11.51
CA ASP A 123 -10.31 -14.73 -12.61
C ASP A 123 -9.02 -15.56 -12.70
N LEU A 124 -7.91 -15.05 -12.17
CA LEU A 124 -6.60 -15.69 -12.14
C LEU A 124 -6.26 -16.30 -10.77
N GLY A 125 -7.18 -16.27 -9.81
CA GLY A 125 -7.00 -16.83 -8.46
C GLY A 125 -5.97 -16.07 -7.63
N VAL A 126 -5.84 -14.75 -7.81
CA VAL A 126 -4.88 -13.89 -7.10
C VAL A 126 -5.61 -12.82 -6.31
N ASP A 127 -5.19 -12.62 -5.05
CA ASP A 127 -5.87 -11.74 -4.11
C ASP A 127 -5.20 -10.39 -3.93
N PHE A 128 -3.87 -10.31 -4.08
CA PHE A 128 -3.03 -9.16 -3.69
C PHE A 128 -2.01 -8.79 -4.76
N GLY A 129 -1.33 -7.67 -4.53
CA GLY A 129 -0.18 -7.23 -5.29
C GLY A 129 -0.56 -6.52 -6.58
N TYR A 130 0.07 -6.94 -7.66
CA TYR A 130 -0.06 -6.31 -8.97
C TYR A 130 -0.53 -7.30 -10.03
N ILE A 131 -1.02 -6.77 -11.13
CA ILE A 131 -1.31 -7.54 -12.34
C ILE A 131 -0.84 -6.74 -13.55
N HIS A 132 -0.07 -7.40 -14.41
CA HIS A 132 0.47 -6.84 -15.63
C HIS A 132 -0.34 -7.31 -16.83
N TYR A 133 -0.76 -6.36 -17.65
CA TYR A 133 -1.47 -6.58 -18.91
C TYR A 133 -0.60 -6.08 -20.06
N GLN A 134 -0.50 -6.85 -21.12
CA GLN A 134 0.21 -6.46 -22.34
C GLN A 134 -0.62 -6.79 -23.56
N THR A 135 -0.69 -5.86 -24.52
CA THR A 135 -1.25 -6.09 -25.85
C THR A 135 -0.54 -5.19 -26.88
N THR A 136 -0.91 -5.32 -28.14
CA THR A 136 -0.31 -4.59 -29.26
C THR A 136 -1.27 -3.53 -29.79
N LEU A 137 -0.81 -2.29 -29.90
CA LEU A 137 -1.52 -1.22 -30.58
C LEU A 137 -1.22 -1.23 -32.07
N GLN A 138 -2.27 -1.27 -32.89
CA GLN A 138 -2.18 -1.27 -34.35
C GLN A 138 -2.45 0.10 -34.99
N LYS A 139 -2.93 1.08 -34.21
CA LYS A 139 -3.28 2.42 -34.68
C LYS A 139 -2.40 3.48 -34.05
N ALA A 140 -1.63 4.17 -34.89
CA ALA A 140 -0.77 5.27 -34.49
C ALA A 140 -1.56 6.58 -34.35
N GLY A 141 -0.84 7.62 -33.90
CA GLY A 141 -1.36 8.97 -33.73
C GLY A 141 -1.93 9.23 -32.34
N LYS A 142 -2.64 10.34 -32.22
CA LYS A 142 -3.25 10.78 -30.96
C LYS A 142 -4.57 10.05 -30.76
N GLN A 143 -4.62 9.20 -29.75
CA GLN A 143 -5.79 8.40 -29.38
C GLN A 143 -6.11 8.52 -27.89
N LYS A 144 -7.37 8.31 -27.52
CA LYS A 144 -7.78 8.20 -26.12
C LYS A 144 -7.67 6.75 -25.69
N LEU A 145 -6.82 6.47 -24.68
CA LEU A 145 -6.84 5.22 -23.94
C LEU A 145 -7.92 5.31 -22.86
N VAL A 146 -8.82 4.35 -22.81
CA VAL A 146 -9.85 4.24 -21.76
C VAL A 146 -9.75 2.87 -21.12
N ILE A 147 -9.51 2.83 -19.82
CA ILE A 147 -9.53 1.60 -19.00
C ILE A 147 -10.84 1.61 -18.22
N GLN A 148 -11.84 0.92 -18.74
CA GLN A 148 -13.13 0.86 -18.06
C GLN A 148 -13.03 0.00 -16.82
N ASP A 149 -13.49 0.59 -15.69
CA ASP A 149 -13.46 -0.03 -14.36
C ASP A 149 -12.05 -0.45 -13.92
N LEU A 150 -11.13 0.53 -13.88
CA LEU A 150 -9.79 0.36 -13.32
C LEU A 150 -9.85 0.19 -11.79
N ARG A 151 -9.20 -0.87 -11.28
CA ARG A 151 -9.17 -1.25 -9.86
C ARG A 151 -7.76 -1.65 -9.41
N ASP A 152 -6.84 -0.74 -8.99
CA ASP A 152 -7.16 0.64 -8.54
C ASP A 152 -6.20 1.67 -9.15
N TYR A 153 -4.88 1.37 -9.21
CA TYR A 153 -3.85 2.29 -9.71
C TYR A 153 -3.12 1.67 -10.88
N ALA A 154 -3.06 2.36 -12.00
CA ALA A 154 -2.39 1.85 -13.19
C ALA A 154 -1.16 2.68 -13.56
N VAL A 155 -0.05 2.02 -13.87
CA VAL A 155 1.09 2.58 -14.59
C VAL A 155 1.03 2.10 -16.03
N ILE A 156 1.14 3.04 -16.97
CA ILE A 156 0.99 2.79 -18.40
C ILE A 156 2.32 2.98 -19.10
N LEU A 157 2.74 1.96 -19.86
CA LEU A 157 3.96 2.00 -20.64
C LEU A 157 3.64 1.78 -22.12
N ILE A 158 4.38 2.47 -22.99
CA ILE A 158 4.39 2.25 -24.44
C ILE A 158 5.82 1.91 -24.84
N ASP A 159 6.00 0.76 -25.50
CA ASP A 159 7.32 0.24 -25.89
C ASP A 159 8.34 0.28 -24.73
N GLY A 160 7.90 -0.14 -23.54
CA GLY A 160 8.72 -0.21 -22.33
C GLY A 160 9.01 1.14 -21.66
N LYS A 161 8.46 2.25 -22.14
CA LYS A 161 8.60 3.59 -21.53
C LYS A 161 7.34 3.96 -20.79
N GLN A 162 7.47 4.34 -19.53
CA GLN A 162 6.34 4.86 -18.75
C GLN A 162 5.89 6.21 -19.35
N VAL A 163 4.62 6.28 -19.71
CA VAL A 163 4.00 7.46 -20.32
C VAL A 163 2.97 8.12 -19.41
N ALA A 164 2.43 7.38 -18.43
CA ALA A 164 1.40 7.91 -17.54
C ALA A 164 1.11 7.00 -16.34
N SER A 165 0.26 7.53 -15.45
CA SER A 165 -0.48 6.75 -14.44
C SER A 165 -1.92 7.22 -14.36
N LEU A 166 -2.82 6.31 -13.92
CA LEU A 166 -4.22 6.59 -13.64
C LEU A 166 -4.55 6.13 -12.22
N ASP A 167 -5.33 6.92 -11.51
CA ASP A 167 -5.63 6.71 -10.10
C ASP A 167 -7.16 6.71 -9.86
N ARG A 168 -7.66 5.58 -9.38
CA ARG A 168 -9.09 5.40 -9.05
C ARG A 168 -9.59 6.40 -8.01
N ARG A 169 -8.75 6.86 -7.09
CA ARG A 169 -9.16 7.84 -6.06
C ARG A 169 -9.71 9.13 -6.66
N TYR A 170 -9.23 9.48 -7.85
CA TYR A 170 -9.64 10.67 -8.61
C TYR A 170 -10.56 10.33 -9.79
N ASN A 171 -11.12 9.10 -9.81
CA ASN A 171 -11.95 8.59 -10.92
C ASN A 171 -11.24 8.67 -12.28
N GLN A 172 -9.92 8.59 -12.29
CA GLN A 172 -9.13 8.58 -13.51
C GLN A 172 -9.20 7.19 -14.14
N ASN A 173 -9.78 7.11 -15.31
CA ASN A 173 -9.92 5.88 -16.09
C ASN A 173 -9.51 6.06 -17.56
N SER A 174 -9.06 7.23 -17.95
CA SER A 174 -8.71 7.52 -19.34
C SER A 174 -7.71 8.64 -19.49
N MET A 175 -6.99 8.62 -20.62
CA MET A 175 -6.06 9.66 -21.01
C MET A 175 -5.83 9.68 -22.51
N THR A 176 -5.31 10.78 -23.01
CA THR A 176 -4.91 10.90 -24.42
C THR A 176 -3.41 10.66 -24.55
N LEU A 177 -3.04 9.72 -25.38
CA LEU A 177 -1.65 9.38 -25.70
C LEU A 177 -1.37 9.58 -27.20
N ASN A 178 -0.11 9.82 -27.54
CA ASN A 178 0.34 9.90 -28.91
C ASN A 178 1.36 8.78 -29.18
N VAL A 179 0.98 7.85 -30.05
CA VAL A 179 1.85 6.73 -30.47
C VAL A 179 2.38 7.04 -31.84
N SER A 180 3.69 7.22 -31.96
CA SER A 180 4.33 7.70 -33.20
C SER A 180 4.41 6.65 -34.30
N LYS A 181 4.46 5.37 -33.92
CA LYS A 181 4.58 4.23 -34.87
C LYS A 181 3.82 3.03 -34.35
N THR A 182 3.44 2.12 -35.25
CA THR A 182 2.83 0.84 -34.96
C THR A 182 3.51 -0.28 -35.77
N PRO A 183 3.47 -1.55 -35.33
CA PRO A 183 2.88 -1.97 -34.04
C PRO A 183 3.65 -1.40 -32.85
N ALA A 184 2.94 -1.06 -31.78
CA ALA A 184 3.53 -0.61 -30.52
C ALA A 184 3.03 -1.50 -29.37
N THR A 185 3.87 -1.75 -28.38
CA THR A 185 3.49 -2.52 -27.20
C THR A 185 2.84 -1.61 -26.16
N LEU A 186 1.60 -1.89 -25.79
CA LEU A 186 0.95 -1.30 -24.63
C LEU A 186 1.11 -2.23 -23.44
N GLU A 187 1.65 -1.70 -22.34
CA GLU A 187 1.70 -2.39 -21.05
C GLU A 187 0.95 -1.58 -20.00
N ILE A 188 0.17 -2.26 -19.16
CA ILE A 188 -0.58 -1.66 -18.07
C ILE A 188 -0.29 -2.49 -16.81
N LEU A 189 0.44 -1.89 -15.86
CA LEU A 189 0.67 -2.47 -14.55
C LEU A 189 -0.37 -1.92 -13.58
N VAL A 190 -1.27 -2.77 -13.11
CA VAL A 190 -2.32 -2.39 -12.15
C VAL A 190 -1.99 -2.89 -10.77
N GLU A 191 -2.06 -2.00 -9.79
CA GLU A 191 -1.95 -2.32 -8.37
C GLU A 191 -3.32 -2.42 -7.74
N ASN A 192 -3.55 -3.49 -6.96
CA ASN A 192 -4.59 -3.58 -5.97
C ASN A 192 -4.15 -2.79 -4.74
N THR A 193 -4.64 -1.56 -4.57
CA THR A 193 -4.21 -0.69 -3.47
C THR A 193 -4.94 -0.94 -2.15
N GLY A 194 -5.84 -1.88 -2.10
CA GLY A 194 -6.56 -2.34 -0.91
C GLY A 194 -7.98 -2.77 -1.23
N ARG A 195 -8.44 -3.84 -0.58
CA ARG A 195 -9.82 -4.31 -0.74
C ARG A 195 -10.73 -3.54 0.18
N VAL A 196 -11.93 -3.24 -0.31
CA VAL A 196 -12.97 -2.59 0.50
C VAL A 196 -13.31 -3.48 1.70
N ASN A 197 -13.19 -2.92 2.91
CA ASN A 197 -13.37 -3.64 4.16
C ASN A 197 -14.67 -3.30 4.89
N TYR A 198 -15.47 -2.38 4.35
CA TYR A 198 -16.71 -1.93 4.96
C TYR A 198 -17.75 -1.53 3.92
N GLY A 199 -19.01 -1.86 4.18
CA GLY A 199 -20.16 -1.45 3.36
C GLY A 199 -20.53 -2.42 2.23
N PRO A 200 -21.55 -2.07 1.43
CA PRO A 200 -22.09 -2.96 0.39
C PRO A 200 -21.10 -3.26 -0.75
N ASP A 201 -20.13 -2.38 -0.98
CA ASP A 201 -19.16 -2.54 -2.05
C ASP A 201 -18.17 -3.71 -1.85
N ILE A 202 -18.15 -4.32 -0.66
CA ILE A 202 -17.39 -5.55 -0.38
C ILE A 202 -17.75 -6.65 -1.39
N LEU A 203 -19.02 -6.77 -1.75
CA LEU A 203 -19.53 -7.82 -2.66
C LEU A 203 -19.07 -7.64 -4.10
N PHE A 204 -18.66 -6.44 -4.51
CA PHE A 204 -18.34 -6.09 -5.89
C PHE A 204 -16.90 -5.61 -6.07
N ASN A 205 -16.02 -6.02 -5.17
CA ASN A 205 -14.67 -5.47 -5.06
C ASN A 205 -13.62 -6.32 -5.81
N ARG A 206 -13.87 -6.59 -7.09
CA ARG A 206 -12.88 -7.22 -7.99
C ARG A 206 -11.72 -6.26 -8.29
N LYS A 207 -10.55 -6.80 -8.59
CA LYS A 207 -9.29 -6.05 -8.78
C LYS A 207 -8.65 -6.31 -10.15
N GLY A 208 -7.83 -5.35 -10.58
CA GLY A 208 -7.26 -5.33 -11.91
C GLY A 208 -8.09 -4.49 -12.89
N ILE A 209 -8.23 -4.94 -14.12
CA ILE A 209 -9.14 -4.34 -15.12
C ILE A 209 -10.35 -5.28 -15.23
N THR A 210 -11.51 -4.82 -14.76
CA THR A 210 -12.70 -5.67 -14.59
C THR A 210 -13.74 -5.52 -15.68
N SER A 211 -13.48 -4.69 -16.71
CA SER A 211 -14.36 -4.51 -17.87
C SER A 211 -13.56 -4.61 -19.17
N GLN A 212 -13.24 -3.50 -19.83
CA GLN A 212 -12.52 -3.51 -21.11
C GLN A 212 -11.55 -2.32 -21.23
N VAL A 213 -10.66 -2.41 -22.21
CA VAL A 213 -9.74 -1.33 -22.57
C VAL A 213 -10.03 -0.90 -24.00
N LEU A 214 -10.14 0.41 -24.21
CA LEU A 214 -10.38 1.00 -25.52
C LEU A 214 -9.17 1.84 -25.97
N TRP A 215 -8.83 1.78 -27.24
CA TRP A 215 -7.89 2.65 -27.93
C TRP A 215 -8.63 3.45 -29.02
N GLY A 216 -8.90 4.72 -28.75
CA GLY A 216 -9.92 5.47 -29.47
C GLY A 216 -11.30 4.87 -29.19
N ASN A 217 -11.96 4.39 -30.23
CA ASN A 217 -13.27 3.74 -30.15
C ASN A 217 -13.18 2.21 -30.29
N GLU A 218 -11.98 1.65 -30.42
CA GLU A 218 -11.78 0.22 -30.67
C GLU A 218 -11.45 -0.49 -29.38
N LYS A 219 -12.13 -1.60 -29.09
CA LYS A 219 -11.81 -2.48 -27.99
C LYS A 219 -10.48 -3.19 -28.26
N LEU A 220 -9.55 -3.11 -27.32
CA LEU A 220 -8.31 -3.86 -27.39
C LEU A 220 -8.54 -5.32 -26.97
N THR A 221 -7.91 -6.23 -27.71
CA THR A 221 -7.99 -7.67 -27.52
C THR A 221 -6.61 -8.31 -27.60
N GLY A 222 -6.51 -9.64 -27.39
CA GLY A 222 -5.25 -10.36 -27.51
C GLY A 222 -4.27 -10.00 -26.38
N TRP A 223 -4.64 -10.28 -25.15
CA TRP A 223 -3.89 -9.91 -23.95
C TRP A 223 -2.99 -11.02 -23.46
N SER A 224 -1.77 -10.65 -23.10
CA SER A 224 -0.88 -11.41 -22.22
C SER A 224 -1.01 -10.86 -20.82
N ILE A 225 -1.47 -11.66 -19.85
CA ILE A 225 -1.82 -11.22 -18.51
C ILE A 225 -0.99 -12.00 -17.50
N THR A 226 -0.27 -11.27 -16.64
CA THR A 226 0.63 -11.86 -15.64
C THR A 226 0.31 -11.30 -14.25
N PRO A 227 -0.23 -12.12 -13.34
CA PRO A 227 -0.39 -11.71 -11.95
C PRO A 227 0.97 -11.67 -11.23
N LEU A 228 1.13 -10.70 -10.34
CA LEU A 228 2.34 -10.43 -9.59
C LEU A 228 1.98 -10.27 -8.09
N PRO A 229 1.68 -11.37 -7.39
CA PRO A 229 1.38 -11.31 -5.96
C PRO A 229 2.61 -10.93 -5.12
N LEU A 230 3.83 -11.08 -5.66
CA LEU A 230 5.10 -10.70 -5.02
C LEU A 230 5.28 -11.32 -3.63
N TYR A 231 4.94 -12.60 -3.50
CA TYR A 231 5.19 -13.35 -2.29
C TYR A 231 6.70 -13.46 -2.02
N LYS A 232 7.06 -13.62 -0.73
CA LYS A 232 8.42 -13.64 -0.20
C LYS A 232 9.40 -14.49 -1.01
N GLU A 233 9.00 -15.69 -1.39
CA GLU A 233 9.84 -16.67 -2.07
C GLU A 233 10.34 -16.17 -3.43
N LYS A 234 9.54 -15.30 -4.05
CA LYS A 234 9.82 -14.80 -5.40
C LYS A 234 10.73 -13.57 -5.41
N VAL A 235 10.61 -12.72 -4.40
CA VAL A 235 11.44 -11.50 -4.30
C VAL A 235 12.88 -11.84 -3.92
N SER A 236 13.08 -12.84 -3.05
CA SER A 236 14.42 -13.25 -2.59
C SER A 236 15.28 -13.94 -3.65
N GLU A 237 14.65 -14.53 -4.67
CA GLU A 237 15.32 -15.29 -5.75
C GLU A 237 15.69 -14.42 -6.96
N MET A 238 15.33 -13.13 -6.97
CA MET A 238 15.58 -12.26 -8.12
C MET A 238 17.07 -11.97 -8.33
N GLU A 239 17.49 -12.01 -9.58
CA GLU A 239 18.82 -11.56 -10.00
C GLU A 239 18.79 -10.04 -10.23
N PHE A 240 19.71 -9.35 -9.58
CA PHE A 240 19.85 -7.91 -9.66
C PHE A 240 21.11 -7.55 -10.47
N GLY A 241 21.04 -6.46 -11.21
CA GLY A 241 22.12 -5.94 -12.05
C GLY A 241 22.14 -4.41 -12.04
N GLU A 242 22.39 -3.80 -13.19
CA GLU A 242 22.50 -2.36 -13.33
C GLU A 242 21.21 -1.62 -12.94
N THR A 243 21.37 -0.38 -12.47
CA THR A 243 20.25 0.45 -12.03
C THR A 243 19.28 0.79 -13.16
N ILE A 244 18.01 0.43 -13.00
CA ILE A 244 16.91 0.75 -13.88
C ILE A 244 16.20 2.01 -13.37
N LYS A 245 15.89 2.96 -14.28
CA LYS A 245 15.22 4.23 -13.92
C LYS A 245 14.05 4.51 -14.85
N GLY A 246 13.06 5.25 -14.32
CA GLY A 246 11.95 5.79 -15.11
C GLY A 246 10.86 4.77 -15.48
N VAL A 247 10.92 3.56 -14.95
CA VAL A 247 9.90 2.51 -15.09
C VAL A 247 9.78 1.74 -13.78
N PRO A 248 8.65 1.04 -13.54
CA PRO A 248 8.55 0.15 -12.39
C PRO A 248 9.63 -0.93 -12.41
N ALA A 249 10.37 -1.05 -11.31
CA ALA A 249 11.47 -2.00 -11.17
C ALA A 249 11.66 -2.36 -9.69
N PHE A 250 12.38 -3.44 -9.43
CA PHE A 250 12.89 -3.75 -8.10
C PHE A 250 14.26 -3.08 -7.91
N HIS A 251 14.48 -2.59 -6.70
CA HIS A 251 15.76 -1.98 -6.31
C HIS A 251 16.28 -2.65 -5.06
N LYS A 252 17.60 -2.84 -4.99
CA LYS A 252 18.26 -3.55 -3.89
C LYS A 252 19.43 -2.74 -3.33
N GLY A 253 19.54 -2.75 -2.02
CA GLY A 253 20.64 -2.23 -1.26
C GLY A 253 20.90 -3.11 -0.04
N THR A 254 22.04 -2.91 0.60
CA THR A 254 22.40 -3.60 1.83
C THR A 254 22.82 -2.59 2.89
N PHE A 255 22.55 -2.91 4.14
CA PHE A 255 22.96 -2.11 5.29
C PHE A 255 23.37 -3.01 6.44
N THR A 256 24.13 -2.45 7.37
CA THR A 256 24.59 -3.16 8.57
C THR A 256 23.96 -2.50 9.79
N VAL A 257 23.42 -3.31 10.67
CA VAL A 257 22.88 -2.89 11.96
C VAL A 257 23.91 -3.23 13.03
N GLU A 258 24.46 -2.21 13.69
CA GLU A 258 25.49 -2.40 14.73
C GLU A 258 24.89 -2.76 16.09
N LYS A 259 23.70 -2.24 16.38
CA LYS A 259 22.99 -2.49 17.66
C LYS A 259 21.59 -3.02 17.38
N LYS A 260 21.13 -3.95 18.21
CA LYS A 260 19.75 -4.41 18.17
C LYS A 260 18.84 -3.31 18.70
N GLY A 261 17.71 -3.12 18.04
CA GLY A 261 16.69 -2.16 18.42
C GLY A 261 15.64 -2.08 17.33
N ASP A 262 14.52 -1.46 17.66
CA ASP A 262 13.50 -1.14 16.68
C ASP A 262 14.05 -0.04 15.73
N CYS A 263 13.79 -0.19 14.45
CA CYS A 263 14.19 0.77 13.43
C CYS A 263 13.10 0.94 12.38
N PHE A 264 13.15 2.08 11.69
CA PHE A 264 12.12 2.50 10.73
C PHE A 264 12.76 2.76 9.38
N VAL A 265 12.05 2.39 8.32
CA VAL A 265 12.51 2.64 6.95
C VAL A 265 11.80 3.88 6.41
N ASP A 266 12.55 4.95 6.21
CA ASP A 266 12.05 6.17 5.58
C ASP A 266 12.04 6.05 4.05
N MET A 267 10.83 6.04 3.46
CA MET A 267 10.59 5.99 2.02
C MET A 267 10.08 7.34 1.47
N SER A 268 10.21 8.44 2.20
CA SER A 268 9.70 9.77 1.83
C SER A 268 10.25 10.30 0.50
N GLN A 269 11.45 9.88 0.11
CA GLN A 269 12.09 10.24 -1.18
C GLN A 269 11.63 9.39 -2.36
N TRP A 270 10.82 8.35 -2.11
CA TRP A 270 10.27 7.46 -3.12
C TRP A 270 8.79 7.76 -3.37
N GLY A 271 8.31 7.54 -4.58
CA GLY A 271 6.93 7.84 -4.93
C GLY A 271 5.94 6.82 -4.37
N LYS A 272 6.04 5.58 -4.81
CA LYS A 272 5.11 4.50 -4.51
C LYS A 272 5.78 3.13 -4.70
N GLY A 273 5.44 2.19 -3.82
CA GLY A 273 5.97 0.83 -3.94
C GLY A 273 5.72 -0.02 -2.71
N ALA A 274 6.52 -1.08 -2.58
CA ALA A 274 6.54 -1.97 -1.42
C ALA A 274 7.99 -2.21 -0.99
N VAL A 275 8.20 -2.53 0.28
CA VAL A 275 9.52 -2.72 0.88
C VAL A 275 9.63 -4.13 1.43
N TRP A 276 10.78 -4.75 1.19
CA TRP A 276 11.17 -6.02 1.80
C TRP A 276 12.52 -5.87 2.49
N VAL A 277 12.65 -6.44 3.68
CA VAL A 277 13.92 -6.57 4.40
C VAL A 277 14.17 -8.05 4.64
N ASN A 278 15.29 -8.56 4.10
CA ASN A 278 15.66 -9.98 4.20
C ASN A 278 14.51 -10.93 3.77
N GLY A 279 13.81 -10.58 2.69
CA GLY A 279 12.68 -11.34 2.15
C GLY A 279 11.37 -11.24 2.93
N LYS A 280 11.31 -10.45 4.00
CA LYS A 280 10.07 -10.13 4.72
C LYS A 280 9.48 -8.86 4.16
N SER A 281 8.22 -8.90 3.73
CA SER A 281 7.48 -7.72 3.29
C SER A 281 7.11 -6.87 4.50
N LEU A 282 7.51 -5.61 4.49
CA LEU A 282 7.11 -4.64 5.52
C LEU A 282 5.79 -3.95 5.16
N GLY A 283 5.41 -3.99 3.89
CA GLY A 283 4.20 -3.36 3.41
C GLY A 283 4.45 -2.39 2.27
N ARG A 284 3.45 -1.58 2.00
CA ARG A 284 3.42 -0.60 0.91
C ARG A 284 3.68 0.80 1.42
N PHE A 285 4.35 1.60 0.63
CA PHE A 285 4.48 3.03 0.85
C PHE A 285 3.88 3.81 -0.32
N TRP A 286 3.39 5.02 -0.02
CA TRP A 286 2.91 5.96 -1.01
C TRP A 286 3.02 7.37 -0.45
N ASN A 287 3.93 8.17 -0.97
CA ASN A 287 4.27 9.50 -0.44
C ASN A 287 3.13 10.54 -0.48
N ILE A 288 2.04 10.26 -1.21
CA ILE A 288 0.86 11.14 -1.29
C ILE A 288 -0.32 10.67 -0.43
N LEU A 289 -0.22 9.51 0.19
CA LEU A 289 -1.14 9.11 1.25
C LEU A 289 -0.55 9.61 2.57
N SER A 290 -0.89 10.84 2.95
CA SER A 290 -0.72 11.21 4.35
C SER A 290 -1.67 10.35 5.17
N LEU A 291 -1.21 9.81 6.26
CA LEU A 291 -2.06 9.32 7.33
C LEU A 291 -2.97 10.51 7.71
N ILE A 292 -4.27 10.38 7.47
CA ILE A 292 -5.24 11.48 7.61
C ILE A 292 -5.24 12.09 9.03
N HIS A 293 -4.52 11.47 9.99
CA HIS A 293 -4.52 11.86 11.39
C HIS A 293 -3.17 11.82 12.10
N ILE A 294 -2.04 11.65 11.42
CA ILE A 294 -0.73 11.58 12.06
C ILE A 294 0.24 12.53 11.39
N SER A 295 0.76 13.45 12.18
CA SER A 295 1.71 14.51 11.80
C SER A 295 3.18 14.02 11.71
N GLU A 296 3.41 12.73 11.54
CA GLU A 296 4.75 12.13 11.48
C GLU A 296 4.99 11.48 10.12
N PRO A 297 6.22 11.51 9.59
CA PRO A 297 6.54 10.87 8.32
C PRO A 297 6.32 9.36 8.38
N HIS A 298 5.92 8.79 7.25
CA HIS A 298 5.60 7.37 7.12
C HIS A 298 6.84 6.51 7.35
N GLU A 299 6.98 6.01 8.54
CA GLU A 299 8.02 5.08 8.92
C GLU A 299 7.47 3.66 8.86
N THR A 300 8.19 2.77 8.18
CA THR A 300 7.85 1.35 8.14
C THR A 300 8.84 0.62 9.03
N LYS A 301 8.35 -0.06 10.03
CA LYS A 301 9.17 -0.81 10.99
C LYS A 301 9.90 -1.95 10.27
N ALA A 302 11.21 -2.05 10.44
CA ALA A 302 12.07 -3.11 9.89
C ALA A 302 12.19 -4.32 10.84
#